data_9e2c0ad24617ab29ce6c169cc356ab20
#
_entry.id   9e2c0ad24617ab29ce6c169cc356ab20
#
_cell.length_a   1.000
_cell.length_b   1.000
_cell.length_c   1.000
_cell.angle_alpha   90.00
_cell.angle_beta   90.00
_cell.angle_gamma   90.00
#
_symmetry.space_group_name_H-M   'P 1'
#
loop_
_entity.id
_entity.type
_entity.pdbx_description
1 polymer ?
#
loop_
_entity_poly.entity_id
_entity_poly.type
_entity_poly.pdbx_seq_one_letter_code
_entity_poly.pdbx_strand_id
1 'polypeptide(L)'
;EDTMKLRTVGLGLAAAGAIALGGAALAQNVPEQFVVSGKAAEKIQDFTTINLATAERIANSCEKAATAEGVQISVMVLDNDGNHVYMDRMDGQGYLNIITADMKARTALMNRSPSKLVMNRVIEDPTRELQQMQLGQFANSGGLPIVVNKQLIGAVGVGGSAPHPPVWSDEICAHKALTEVIGPSVPPLEKDLPPRANPTPGEAPVPRFVAATPPKTTLPADFVVGGKGAGNVFDGNQISLAAAKRVARVCRDWAASKDGTMSLYIIDNAGEFVHMERMDGQVYNNIHTAMLKAQTSLKTRQPTSVANAQLKNNPNGIARTTTYFNLFTNSGGIPIVVDGQMIGAIGVGGGAGGGDENCAIEGLKATFGDHVTLPVYPAAGGSPRG
;
A
#
# COMPACT_ATOMS: atom_id res chain seq x y z
N GLU A 1 51.88 -61.80 -31.52
CA GLU A 1 50.40 -61.95 -31.72
C GLU A 1 49.74 -61.92 -30.37
N ASP A 2 49.63 -60.69 -29.81
CA ASP A 2 49.10 -60.48 -28.49
C ASP A 2 47.73 -59.81 -28.54
N THR A 3 46.78 -60.55 -28.05
CA THR A 3 45.39 -60.12 -27.87
C THR A 3 45.30 -59.22 -26.60
N MET A 4 45.05 -57.97 -26.83
CA MET A 4 44.84 -56.97 -25.75
C MET A 4 43.36 -57.00 -25.31
N LYS A 5 43.13 -57.50 -24.11
CA LYS A 5 41.83 -57.47 -23.42
C LYS A 5 41.46 -56.06 -22.97
N LEU A 6 40.39 -55.50 -23.53
CA LEU A 6 39.74 -54.29 -23.00
C LEU A 6 39.07 -54.59 -21.64
N ARG A 7 39.49 -53.92 -20.60
CA ARG A 7 38.78 -53.83 -19.34
C ARG A 7 37.83 -52.65 -19.39
N THR A 8 36.57 -52.94 -19.40
CA THR A 8 35.49 -51.97 -19.17
C THR A 8 35.49 -51.60 -17.71
N VAL A 9 35.81 -50.33 -17.39
CA VAL A 9 35.62 -49.75 -16.06
C VAL A 9 34.29 -48.99 -16.12
N GLY A 10 33.30 -49.47 -15.40
CA GLY A 10 32.06 -48.75 -15.18
C GLY A 10 32.31 -47.56 -14.28
N LEU A 11 32.10 -46.36 -14.79
CA LEU A 11 31.90 -45.18 -13.98
C LEU A 11 30.42 -45.01 -13.69
N GLY A 12 30.08 -45.23 -12.44
CA GLY A 12 28.74 -45.10 -11.90
C GLY A 12 28.27 -43.66 -11.90
N LEU A 13 26.98 -43.53 -12.10
CA LEU A 13 26.18 -42.35 -11.85
C LEU A 13 26.39 -41.84 -10.39
N ALA A 14 26.98 -40.67 -10.23
CA ALA A 14 26.92 -39.88 -9.04
C ALA A 14 27.21 -38.41 -9.36
N ALA A 15 26.29 -37.73 -10.06
CA ALA A 15 26.32 -36.28 -10.23
C ALA A 15 24.94 -35.74 -10.59
N ALA A 16 23.95 -35.98 -9.74
CA ALA A 16 22.64 -35.36 -9.84
C ALA A 16 22.10 -35.02 -8.43
N GLY A 17 22.91 -34.34 -7.63
CA GLY A 17 22.53 -34.03 -6.26
C GLY A 17 23.11 -32.73 -5.68
N ALA A 18 23.74 -31.88 -6.49
CA ALA A 18 24.49 -30.74 -5.95
C ALA A 18 24.09 -29.35 -6.48
N ILE A 19 22.96 -29.21 -7.20
CA ILE A 19 22.56 -27.90 -7.74
C ILE A 19 21.39 -27.26 -6.95
N ALA A 20 20.77 -27.96 -6.03
CA ALA A 20 19.65 -27.43 -5.24
C ALA A 20 20.03 -26.71 -3.93
N LEU A 21 21.31 -26.58 -3.60
CA LEU A 21 21.75 -25.98 -2.33
C LEU A 21 22.40 -24.60 -2.45
N GLY A 22 22.55 -24.05 -3.65
CA GLY A 22 23.20 -22.75 -3.86
C GLY A 22 22.31 -21.52 -3.66
N GLY A 23 20.98 -21.66 -3.79
CA GLY A 23 20.05 -20.54 -3.69
C GLY A 23 19.57 -20.22 -2.27
N ALA A 24 19.60 -21.20 -1.36
CA ALA A 24 19.10 -21.02 -0.01
C ALA A 24 20.11 -20.35 0.97
N ALA A 25 21.39 -20.35 0.63
CA ALA A 25 22.43 -19.88 1.56
C ALA A 25 22.55 -18.34 1.66
N LEU A 26 22.06 -17.57 0.69
CA LEU A 26 22.13 -16.11 0.71
C LEU A 26 20.92 -15.46 1.40
N ALA A 27 19.79 -16.14 1.46
CA ALA A 27 18.57 -15.65 2.13
C ALA A 27 18.60 -15.83 3.67
N GLN A 28 19.55 -16.58 4.21
CA GLN A 28 19.57 -16.97 5.64
C GLN A 28 19.97 -15.88 6.63
N ASN A 29 20.36 -14.68 6.17
CA ASN A 29 20.78 -13.61 7.08
C ASN A 29 19.62 -12.76 7.60
N VAL A 30 18.42 -12.82 6.98
CA VAL A 30 17.25 -12.12 7.46
C VAL A 30 16.29 -13.14 8.08
N PRO A 31 15.83 -12.93 9.34
CA PRO A 31 14.83 -13.82 9.95
C PRO A 31 13.59 -13.95 9.10
N GLU A 32 13.10 -15.18 8.91
CA GLU A 32 11.97 -15.53 8.05
C GLU A 32 10.70 -14.72 8.34
N GLN A 33 10.52 -14.35 9.60
CA GLN A 33 9.38 -13.52 10.02
C GLN A 33 9.33 -12.12 9.40
N PHE A 34 10.41 -11.62 8.80
CA PHE A 34 10.48 -10.28 8.21
C PHE A 34 10.41 -10.27 6.68
N VAL A 35 10.54 -11.41 6.05
CA VAL A 35 10.60 -11.54 4.58
C VAL A 35 9.50 -12.46 4.07
N VAL A 36 9.25 -12.39 2.76
CA VAL A 36 8.34 -13.32 2.08
C VAL A 36 8.92 -14.72 2.16
N SER A 37 8.14 -15.69 2.61
CA SER A 37 8.58 -17.07 2.84
C SER A 37 7.54 -18.10 2.36
N GLY A 38 7.88 -19.39 2.45
CA GLY A 38 7.01 -20.50 2.06
C GLY A 38 6.60 -20.46 0.59
N LYS A 39 5.37 -20.85 0.28
CA LYS A 39 4.84 -20.90 -1.11
C LYS A 39 4.82 -19.52 -1.79
N ALA A 40 4.71 -18.43 -1.03
CA ALA A 40 4.72 -17.08 -1.58
C ALA A 40 6.11 -16.73 -2.14
N ALA A 41 7.18 -17.21 -1.52
CA ALA A 41 8.55 -16.98 -1.96
C ALA A 41 8.85 -17.64 -3.33
N GLU A 42 8.14 -18.70 -3.70
CA GLU A 42 8.28 -19.34 -5.02
C GLU A 42 7.84 -18.43 -6.17
N LYS A 43 7.06 -17.39 -5.88
CA LYS A 43 6.49 -16.47 -6.86
C LYS A 43 7.26 -15.15 -7.00
N ILE A 44 8.32 -14.96 -6.23
CA ILE A 44 9.15 -13.75 -6.25
C ILE A 44 10.58 -14.07 -6.67
N GLN A 45 11.26 -13.07 -7.21
CA GLN A 45 12.65 -13.23 -7.66
C GLN A 45 13.68 -12.92 -6.56
N ASP A 46 13.30 -12.13 -5.55
CA ASP A 46 14.14 -11.76 -4.42
C ASP A 46 13.49 -12.20 -3.10
N PHE A 47 14.14 -13.11 -2.39
CA PHE A 47 13.68 -13.66 -1.12
C PHE A 47 13.94 -12.75 0.08
N THR A 48 14.62 -11.63 -0.11
CA THR A 48 14.87 -10.65 0.97
C THR A 48 13.85 -9.52 1.02
N THR A 49 12.77 -9.64 0.27
CA THR A 49 11.67 -8.67 0.23
C THR A 49 10.85 -8.71 1.52
N ILE A 50 10.53 -7.54 2.08
CA ILE A 50 9.65 -7.42 3.25
C ILE A 50 8.30 -8.07 3.00
N ASN A 51 7.78 -8.79 3.99
CA ASN A 51 6.44 -9.39 3.92
C ASN A 51 5.36 -8.42 4.42
N LEU A 52 4.11 -8.68 4.01
CA LEU A 52 2.94 -7.87 4.36
C LEU A 52 2.75 -7.77 5.88
N ALA A 53 2.89 -8.87 6.61
CA ALA A 53 2.67 -8.89 8.05
C ALA A 53 3.65 -7.97 8.81
N THR A 54 4.90 -7.88 8.36
CA THR A 54 5.89 -6.97 8.93
C THR A 54 5.58 -5.52 8.55
N ALA A 55 5.18 -5.26 7.30
CA ALA A 55 4.79 -3.94 6.82
C ALA A 55 3.58 -3.40 7.60
N GLU A 56 2.54 -4.22 7.80
CA GLU A 56 1.36 -3.91 8.62
C GLU A 56 1.74 -3.58 10.07
N ARG A 57 2.62 -4.37 10.70
CA ARG A 57 3.08 -4.08 12.07
C ARG A 57 3.82 -2.76 12.18
N ILE A 58 4.66 -2.42 11.21
CA ILE A 58 5.38 -1.13 11.16
C ILE A 58 4.38 0.03 11.07
N ALA A 59 3.41 -0.05 10.17
CA ALA A 59 2.39 0.98 10.02
C ALA A 59 1.55 1.14 11.29
N ASN A 60 1.03 0.04 11.85
CA ASN A 60 0.21 0.05 13.07
C ASN A 60 0.98 0.60 14.28
N SER A 61 2.28 0.30 14.42
CA SER A 61 3.12 0.85 15.50
C SER A 61 3.26 2.37 15.36
N CYS A 62 3.49 2.88 14.15
CA CYS A 62 3.58 4.30 13.88
C CYS A 62 2.24 5.01 14.12
N GLU A 63 1.12 4.45 13.65
CA GLU A 63 -0.23 5.00 13.88
C GLU A 63 -0.59 5.07 15.37
N LYS A 64 -0.24 4.03 16.13
CA LYS A 64 -0.43 4.02 17.59
C LYS A 64 0.35 5.14 18.26
N ALA A 65 1.61 5.35 17.85
CA ALA A 65 2.44 6.45 18.36
C ALA A 65 1.85 7.82 17.98
N ALA A 66 1.39 7.99 16.73
CA ALA A 66 0.74 9.21 16.25
C ALA A 66 -0.54 9.52 17.03
N THR A 67 -1.36 8.51 17.28
CA THR A 67 -2.60 8.64 18.06
C THR A 67 -2.31 9.10 19.49
N ALA A 68 -1.25 8.58 20.13
CA ALA A 68 -0.83 8.98 21.47
C ALA A 68 -0.42 10.46 21.54
N GLU A 69 0.20 10.98 20.46
CA GLU A 69 0.58 12.39 20.34
C GLU A 69 -0.58 13.27 19.80
N GLY A 70 -1.72 12.68 19.50
CA GLY A 70 -2.91 13.39 19.00
C GLY A 70 -2.76 13.93 17.57
N VAL A 71 -1.87 13.33 16.76
CA VAL A 71 -1.64 13.68 15.36
C VAL A 71 -2.15 12.58 14.43
N GLN A 72 -2.46 12.95 13.19
CA GLN A 72 -2.77 12.03 12.11
C GLN A 72 -1.60 11.98 11.12
N ILE A 73 -1.35 10.81 10.57
CA ILE A 73 -0.28 10.58 9.61
C ILE A 73 -0.75 9.72 8.44
N SER A 74 0.07 9.69 7.41
CA SER A 74 0.04 8.66 6.37
C SER A 74 1.33 7.86 6.43
N VAL A 75 1.22 6.54 6.26
CA VAL A 75 2.37 5.61 6.24
C VAL A 75 2.40 4.88 4.92
N MET A 76 3.57 4.76 4.33
CA MET A 76 3.85 3.97 3.13
C MET A 76 5.00 3.02 3.41
N VAL A 77 4.81 1.73 3.09
CA VAL A 77 5.88 0.72 3.12
C VAL A 77 6.10 0.17 1.73
N LEU A 78 7.35 0.23 1.29
CA LEU A 78 7.82 -0.29 0.01
C LEU A 78 8.67 -1.53 0.23
N ASP A 79 8.69 -2.42 -0.77
CA ASP A 79 9.69 -3.49 -0.85
C ASP A 79 11.06 -2.96 -1.32
N ASN A 80 12.04 -3.83 -1.43
CA ASN A 80 13.39 -3.47 -1.87
C ASN A 80 13.50 -3.09 -3.35
N ASP A 81 12.49 -3.40 -4.16
CA ASP A 81 12.35 -2.98 -5.56
C ASP A 81 11.59 -1.65 -5.71
N GLY A 82 11.09 -1.09 -4.61
CA GLY A 82 10.33 0.15 -4.60
C GLY A 82 8.84 -0.01 -4.92
N ASN A 83 8.32 -1.23 -4.86
CA ASN A 83 6.90 -1.48 -5.05
C ASN A 83 6.13 -1.33 -3.74
N HIS A 84 4.91 -0.86 -3.81
CA HIS A 84 4.03 -0.73 -2.65
C HIS A 84 3.70 -2.09 -2.04
N VAL A 85 3.83 -2.21 -0.73
CA VAL A 85 3.44 -3.39 0.06
C VAL A 85 2.26 -3.06 0.95
N TYR A 86 2.33 -1.94 1.67
CA TYR A 86 1.31 -1.52 2.63
C TYR A 86 1.21 -0.01 2.69
N MET A 87 -0.01 0.50 2.84
CA MET A 87 -0.27 1.93 2.95
C MET A 87 -1.52 2.20 3.77
N ASP A 88 -1.42 3.19 4.65
CA ASP A 88 -2.52 3.73 5.42
C ASP A 88 -2.52 5.25 5.39
N ARG A 89 -3.71 5.82 5.32
CA ARG A 89 -3.98 7.23 5.57
C ARG A 89 -4.97 7.33 6.73
N MET A 90 -4.49 7.83 7.88
CA MET A 90 -5.35 8.03 9.06
C MET A 90 -6.48 9.00 8.75
N ASP A 91 -7.61 8.81 9.44
CA ASP A 91 -8.80 9.63 9.29
C ASP A 91 -8.50 11.12 9.50
N GLY A 92 -8.96 11.95 8.57
CA GLY A 92 -8.72 13.38 8.56
C GLY A 92 -7.34 13.82 8.07
N GLN A 93 -6.49 12.90 7.62
CA GLN A 93 -5.21 13.24 7.01
C GLN A 93 -5.39 13.68 5.56
N GLY A 94 -4.67 14.73 5.15
CA GLY A 94 -4.72 15.25 3.79
C GLY A 94 -4.09 14.30 2.77
N TYR A 95 -4.68 14.24 1.58
CA TYR A 95 -4.23 13.36 0.49
C TYR A 95 -2.75 13.57 0.10
N LEU A 96 -2.28 14.81 0.06
CA LEU A 96 -0.87 15.07 -0.28
C LEU A 96 0.12 14.36 0.65
N ASN A 97 -0.28 14.08 1.87
CA ASN A 97 0.62 13.48 2.84
C ASN A 97 0.90 12.00 2.57
N ILE A 98 0.00 11.28 1.89
CA ILE A 98 0.31 9.93 1.43
C ILE A 98 1.31 9.96 0.27
N ILE A 99 1.21 10.95 -0.62
CA ILE A 99 2.18 11.15 -1.71
C ILE A 99 3.56 11.48 -1.12
N THR A 100 3.62 12.37 -0.13
CA THR A 100 4.90 12.69 0.53
C THR A 100 5.47 11.50 1.29
N ALA A 101 4.64 10.65 1.89
CA ALA A 101 5.09 9.41 2.52
C ALA A 101 5.74 8.46 1.50
N ASP A 102 5.12 8.26 0.33
CA ASP A 102 5.70 7.47 -0.76
C ASP A 102 7.04 8.05 -1.25
N MET A 103 7.08 9.36 -1.50
CA MET A 103 8.31 10.03 -1.95
C MET A 103 9.44 9.93 -0.94
N LYS A 104 9.16 10.02 0.36
CA LYS A 104 10.14 9.86 1.44
C LYS A 104 10.65 8.42 1.52
N ALA A 105 9.75 7.43 1.41
CA ALA A 105 10.13 6.01 1.39
C ALA A 105 11.04 5.70 0.20
N ARG A 106 10.68 6.17 -1.02
CA ARG A 106 11.51 6.02 -2.23
C ARG A 106 12.87 6.67 -2.07
N THR A 107 12.92 7.88 -1.50
CA THR A 107 14.18 8.58 -1.25
C THR A 107 15.08 7.79 -0.31
N ALA A 108 14.52 7.25 0.78
CA ALA A 108 15.27 6.41 1.71
C ALA A 108 15.76 5.10 1.09
N LEU A 109 14.93 4.46 0.26
CA LEU A 109 15.26 3.23 -0.46
C LEU A 109 16.44 3.45 -1.43
N MET A 110 16.33 4.48 -2.27
CA MET A 110 17.34 4.80 -3.30
C MET A 110 18.70 5.15 -2.69
N ASN A 111 18.71 5.90 -1.59
CA ASN A 111 19.94 6.31 -0.91
C ASN A 111 20.44 5.28 0.12
N ARG A 112 19.63 4.28 0.46
CA ARG A 112 19.89 3.32 1.56
C ARG A 112 20.20 4.01 2.88
N SER A 113 19.56 5.16 3.10
CA SER A 113 19.79 6.03 4.25
C SER A 113 18.54 6.87 4.55
N PRO A 114 18.41 7.46 5.75
CA PRO A 114 17.29 8.33 6.07
C PRO A 114 17.09 9.45 5.04
N SER A 115 15.87 9.72 4.62
CA SER A 115 15.55 10.78 3.66
C SER A 115 15.94 12.18 4.19
N LYS A 116 16.04 12.33 5.50
CA LYS A 116 16.53 13.52 6.18
C LYS A 116 17.96 13.90 5.78
N LEU A 117 18.82 12.96 5.43
CA LEU A 117 20.15 13.27 4.91
C LEU A 117 20.09 14.07 3.61
N VAL A 118 19.12 13.76 2.74
CA VAL A 118 18.88 14.55 1.52
C VAL A 118 18.36 15.94 1.88
N MET A 119 17.41 16.03 2.83
CA MET A 119 16.92 17.31 3.35
C MET A 119 18.05 18.16 3.92
N ASN A 120 18.91 17.58 4.74
CA ASN A 120 20.04 18.29 5.34
C ASN A 120 21.01 18.84 4.28
N ARG A 121 21.32 18.05 3.24
CA ARG A 121 22.16 18.52 2.11
C ARG A 121 21.56 19.71 1.37
N VAL A 122 20.23 19.76 1.23
CA VAL A 122 19.53 20.87 0.60
C VAL A 122 19.47 22.09 1.53
N ILE A 123 19.34 21.88 2.84
CA ILE A 123 19.41 22.95 3.84
C ILE A 123 20.80 23.62 3.83
N GLU A 124 21.87 22.81 3.78
CA GLU A 124 23.25 23.28 3.73
C GLU A 124 23.57 23.97 2.40
N ASP A 125 23.10 23.40 1.27
CA ASP A 125 23.33 23.93 -0.08
C ASP A 125 22.04 23.90 -0.90
N PRO A 126 21.28 25.01 -0.93
CA PRO A 126 20.01 25.11 -1.65
C PRO A 126 20.08 24.88 -3.16
N THR A 127 21.25 25.03 -3.76
CA THR A 127 21.40 24.79 -5.20
C THR A 127 21.24 23.33 -5.55
N ARG A 128 21.34 22.43 -4.57
CA ARG A 128 21.15 20.99 -4.72
C ARG A 128 19.69 20.56 -4.86
N GLU A 129 18.72 21.40 -4.48
CA GLU A 129 17.32 21.02 -4.48
C GLU A 129 16.83 20.54 -5.86
N LEU A 130 17.11 21.33 -6.91
CA LEU A 130 16.74 20.93 -8.28
C LEU A 130 17.43 19.64 -8.73
N GLN A 131 18.68 19.42 -8.32
CA GLN A 131 19.40 18.19 -8.62
C GLN A 131 18.76 16.97 -7.94
N GLN A 132 18.34 17.11 -6.67
CA GLN A 132 17.63 16.02 -5.97
C GLN A 132 16.27 15.73 -6.62
N MET A 133 15.55 16.77 -7.03
CA MET A 133 14.28 16.60 -7.75
C MET A 133 14.47 15.87 -9.09
N GLN A 134 15.53 16.18 -9.85
CA GLN A 134 15.86 15.46 -11.09
C GLN A 134 16.18 13.98 -10.85
N LEU A 135 16.72 13.65 -9.68
CA LEU A 135 16.96 12.27 -9.25
C LEU A 135 15.70 11.58 -8.68
N GLY A 136 14.54 12.27 -8.67
CA GLY A 136 13.32 11.76 -8.08
C GLY A 136 13.37 11.67 -6.55
N GLN A 137 14.29 12.41 -5.91
CA GLN A 137 14.45 12.42 -4.45
C GLN A 137 13.69 13.57 -3.82
N PHE A 138 13.04 13.29 -2.71
CA PHE A 138 12.27 14.28 -1.95
C PHE A 138 13.06 14.71 -0.70
N ALA A 139 13.52 15.96 -0.70
CA ALA A 139 14.34 16.52 0.37
C ALA A 139 13.51 16.84 1.64
N ASN A 140 12.99 15.81 2.28
CA ASN A 140 12.19 15.93 3.51
C ASN A 140 12.42 14.73 4.42
N SER A 141 12.27 14.93 5.75
CA SER A 141 12.45 13.87 6.74
C SER A 141 11.22 12.97 6.85
N GLY A 142 11.41 11.75 7.35
CA GLY A 142 10.33 10.78 7.59
C GLY A 142 10.42 9.50 6.75
N GLY A 143 11.41 9.38 5.87
CA GLY A 143 11.70 8.14 5.14
C GLY A 143 12.90 7.41 5.75
N LEU A 144 12.74 6.12 6.08
CA LEU A 144 13.80 5.27 6.61
C LEU A 144 13.94 3.97 5.81
N PRO A 145 15.17 3.52 5.51
CA PRO A 145 15.38 2.19 4.95
C PRO A 145 15.10 1.13 6.01
N ILE A 146 14.50 0.01 5.60
CA ILE A 146 14.28 -1.16 6.45
C ILE A 146 15.42 -2.12 6.22
N VAL A 147 16.35 -2.16 7.18
CA VAL A 147 17.57 -2.96 7.08
C VAL A 147 17.59 -3.99 8.22
N VAL A 148 17.76 -5.26 7.86
CA VAL A 148 17.83 -6.38 8.79
C VAL A 148 19.13 -7.13 8.50
N ASN A 149 19.98 -7.30 9.52
CA ASN A 149 21.28 -7.99 9.38
C ASN A 149 22.11 -7.47 8.19
N LYS A 150 22.13 -6.14 7.99
CA LYS A 150 22.83 -5.44 6.90
C LYS A 150 22.22 -5.65 5.50
N GLN A 151 21.06 -6.27 5.40
CA GLN A 151 20.34 -6.43 4.14
C GLN A 151 19.16 -5.45 4.10
N LEU A 152 19.03 -4.74 3.00
CA LEU A 152 17.90 -3.84 2.72
C LEU A 152 16.72 -4.68 2.23
N ILE A 153 15.62 -4.70 2.98
CA ILE A 153 14.42 -5.46 2.64
C ILE A 153 13.24 -4.58 2.21
N GLY A 154 13.39 -3.26 2.32
CA GLY A 154 12.35 -2.29 1.96
C GLY A 154 12.63 -0.92 2.53
N ALA A 155 11.63 -0.06 2.52
CA ALA A 155 11.66 1.25 3.14
C ALA A 155 10.28 1.64 3.67
N VAL A 156 10.26 2.49 4.71
CA VAL A 156 9.05 3.12 5.23
C VAL A 156 9.14 4.63 5.05
N GLY A 157 8.02 5.25 4.73
CA GLY A 157 7.86 6.70 4.70
C GLY A 157 6.64 7.12 5.50
N VAL A 158 6.78 8.20 6.26
CA VAL A 158 5.71 8.81 7.06
C VAL A 158 5.54 10.26 6.63
N GLY A 159 4.30 10.71 6.54
CA GLY A 159 3.98 12.08 6.18
C GLY A 159 2.75 12.59 6.89
N GLY A 160 2.73 13.90 7.14
CA GLY A 160 1.50 14.58 7.51
C GLY A 160 1.46 15.31 8.84
N SER A 161 2.45 15.16 9.70
CA SER A 161 2.45 15.88 10.96
C SER A 161 3.44 17.05 10.98
N ALA A 162 3.05 18.14 11.62
CA ALA A 162 4.00 19.19 11.92
C ALA A 162 5.01 18.68 12.96
N PRO A 163 6.31 18.80 12.70
CA PRO A 163 7.32 18.33 13.63
C PRO A 163 7.36 19.23 14.89
N HIS A 164 7.49 18.61 16.05
CA HIS A 164 7.81 19.27 17.31
C HIS A 164 8.86 18.45 18.07
N PRO A 165 10.11 18.43 17.53
CA PRO A 165 11.20 17.68 18.14
C PRO A 165 11.53 18.21 19.56
N PRO A 166 12.05 17.35 20.45
CA PRO A 166 12.40 15.94 20.24
C PRO A 166 11.25 14.96 20.43
N VAL A 167 10.02 15.42 20.63
CA VAL A 167 8.88 14.58 20.99
C VAL A 167 8.30 13.89 19.78
N TRP A 168 8.11 14.64 18.69
CA TRP A 168 7.45 14.15 17.48
C TRP A 168 8.08 14.70 16.20
N SER A 169 8.19 13.80 15.22
CA SER A 169 8.32 14.07 13.78
C SER A 169 7.95 12.81 13.01
N ASP A 170 7.73 12.95 11.72
CA ASP A 170 7.50 11.81 10.82
C ASP A 170 8.66 10.77 10.92
N GLU A 171 9.90 11.24 11.03
CA GLU A 171 11.07 10.38 11.20
C GLU A 171 11.10 9.68 12.56
N ILE A 172 10.74 10.38 13.65
CA ILE A 172 10.65 9.78 14.99
C ILE A 172 9.60 8.65 14.98
N CYS A 173 8.45 8.87 14.33
CA CYS A 173 7.42 7.84 14.18
C CYS A 173 7.99 6.61 13.46
N ALA A 174 8.56 6.80 12.28
CA ALA A 174 9.15 5.71 11.52
C ALA A 174 10.24 4.97 12.31
N HIS A 175 11.10 5.70 13.01
CA HIS A 175 12.18 5.13 13.82
C HIS A 175 11.65 4.31 15.00
N LYS A 176 10.67 4.83 15.75
CA LYS A 176 10.01 4.10 16.86
C LYS A 176 9.39 2.80 16.34
N ALA A 177 8.64 2.88 15.23
CA ALA A 177 7.98 1.72 14.63
C ALA A 177 8.99 0.65 14.17
N LEU A 178 10.06 1.05 13.49
CA LEU A 178 11.11 0.12 13.08
C LEU A 178 11.83 -0.50 14.30
N THR A 179 12.13 0.29 15.32
CA THR A 179 12.76 -0.21 16.55
C THR A 179 11.90 -1.26 17.25
N GLU A 180 10.58 -1.02 17.31
CA GLU A 180 9.63 -1.96 17.93
C GLU A 180 9.50 -3.26 17.13
N VAL A 181 9.44 -3.17 15.80
CA VAL A 181 9.11 -4.31 14.93
C VAL A 181 10.35 -5.09 14.47
N ILE A 182 11.42 -4.38 14.11
CA ILE A 182 12.65 -4.96 13.54
C ILE A 182 13.72 -5.12 14.62
N GLY A 183 13.81 -4.20 15.57
CA GLY A 183 14.81 -4.22 16.63
C GLY A 183 16.03 -3.32 16.35
N PRO A 184 17.20 -3.63 16.95
CA PRO A 184 18.34 -2.69 17.07
C PRO A 184 19.09 -2.39 15.76
N SER A 185 18.71 -2.97 14.64
CA SER A 185 19.34 -2.71 13.32
C SER A 185 18.87 -1.41 12.68
N VAL A 186 17.98 -0.66 13.34
CA VAL A 186 17.40 0.58 12.82
C VAL A 186 18.47 1.66 12.72
N PRO A 187 18.56 2.42 11.61
CA PRO A 187 19.47 3.56 11.51
C PRO A 187 19.22 4.57 12.64
N PRO A 188 20.25 5.21 13.20
CA PRO A 188 20.07 6.25 14.20
C PRO A 188 19.27 7.43 13.61
N LEU A 189 18.57 8.15 14.47
CA LEU A 189 17.93 9.42 14.07
C LEU A 189 18.98 10.43 13.62
N GLU A 190 18.72 11.03 12.47
CA GLU A 190 19.58 12.07 11.93
C GLU A 190 19.42 13.38 12.71
N LYS A 191 20.52 14.12 12.80
CA LYS A 191 20.54 15.42 13.46
C LYS A 191 19.61 16.42 12.76
N ASP A 192 18.82 17.15 13.54
CA ASP A 192 18.04 18.26 13.03
C ASP A 192 18.95 19.44 12.72
N LEU A 193 18.90 19.93 11.48
CA LEU A 193 19.45 21.22 11.13
C LEU A 193 18.38 22.30 11.33
N PRO A 194 18.77 23.54 11.69
CA PRO A 194 17.82 24.63 11.78
C PRO A 194 17.10 24.81 10.45
N PRO A 195 15.80 25.09 10.45
CA PRO A 195 15.06 25.34 9.23
C PRO A 195 15.71 26.49 8.48
N ARG A 196 15.76 26.36 7.14
CA ARG A 196 16.23 27.42 6.27
C ARG A 196 15.41 28.68 6.49
N ALA A 197 16.08 29.82 6.65
CA ALA A 197 15.39 31.09 6.68
C ALA A 197 14.58 31.25 5.39
N ASN A 198 13.28 31.48 5.53
CA ASN A 198 12.42 31.70 4.37
C ASN A 198 12.91 32.94 3.62
N PRO A 199 13.34 32.85 2.36
CA PRO A 199 13.84 34.01 1.62
C PRO A 199 12.77 35.05 1.29
N THR A 200 11.49 34.74 1.50
CA THR A 200 10.37 35.66 1.24
C THR A 200 9.74 36.08 2.58
N PRO A 201 10.19 37.21 3.19
CA PRO A 201 9.50 37.77 4.33
C PRO A 201 8.10 38.22 3.90
N GLY A 202 7.06 37.61 4.44
CA GLY A 202 5.71 38.08 4.25
C GLY A 202 4.70 37.14 3.60
N GLU A 203 5.06 35.95 3.19
CA GLU A 203 4.04 34.92 2.89
C GLU A 203 3.40 34.45 4.20
N ALA A 204 2.25 35.03 4.49
CA ALA A 204 1.39 34.48 5.55
C ALA A 204 1.08 33.01 5.18
N PRO A 205 1.06 32.10 6.17
CA PRO A 205 0.60 30.73 5.93
C PRO A 205 -0.75 30.78 5.23
N VAL A 206 -0.87 30.12 4.08
CA VAL A 206 -2.17 30.00 3.41
C VAL A 206 -3.14 29.39 4.42
N PRO A 207 -4.24 30.09 4.79
CA PRO A 207 -5.17 29.54 5.76
C PRO A 207 -5.67 28.20 5.25
N ARG A 208 -5.49 27.12 6.02
CA ARG A 208 -6.19 25.88 5.73
C ARG A 208 -7.66 26.14 5.85
N PHE A 209 -8.40 25.76 4.82
CA PHE A 209 -9.85 25.74 4.94
C PHE A 209 -10.22 24.62 5.91
N VAL A 210 -10.74 24.99 7.06
CA VAL A 210 -11.24 24.05 8.06
C VAL A 210 -12.75 24.26 8.13
N ALA A 211 -13.52 23.18 7.99
CA ALA A 211 -14.95 23.26 8.17
C ALA A 211 -15.25 23.77 9.59
N ALA A 212 -16.01 24.86 9.69
CA ALA A 212 -16.40 25.46 10.98
C ALA A 212 -17.22 24.49 11.86
N THR A 213 -17.88 23.54 11.23
CA THR A 213 -18.62 22.45 11.88
C THR A 213 -18.33 21.16 11.11
N PRO A 214 -17.95 20.07 11.80
CA PRO A 214 -17.77 18.77 11.16
C PRO A 214 -19.05 18.40 10.38
N PRO A 215 -18.92 17.85 9.17
CA PRO A 215 -20.06 17.41 8.39
C PRO A 215 -20.86 16.36 9.16
N LYS A 216 -22.19 16.48 9.12
CA LYS A 216 -23.09 15.52 9.77
C LYS A 216 -23.29 14.30 8.87
N THR A 217 -23.33 13.15 9.50
CA THR A 217 -23.69 11.89 8.84
C THR A 217 -24.79 11.17 9.64
N THR A 218 -25.62 10.41 8.93
CA THR A 218 -26.59 9.47 9.54
C THR A 218 -26.04 8.05 9.62
N LEU A 219 -24.87 7.81 9.06
CA LEU A 219 -24.24 6.49 9.05
C LEU A 219 -23.63 6.15 10.42
N PRO A 220 -23.53 4.85 10.78
CA PRO A 220 -22.83 4.41 11.98
C PRO A 220 -21.42 4.98 12.09
N ALA A 221 -21.05 5.48 13.27
CA ALA A 221 -19.80 6.19 13.49
C ALA A 221 -18.54 5.33 13.28
N ASP A 222 -18.66 4.02 13.33
CA ASP A 222 -17.55 3.09 13.07
C ASP A 222 -17.31 2.76 11.58
N PHE A 223 -18.18 3.26 10.71
CA PHE A 223 -18.06 3.08 9.26
C PHE A 223 -17.43 4.28 8.54
N VAL A 224 -17.57 5.46 9.11
CA VAL A 224 -17.13 6.71 8.48
C VAL A 224 -16.17 7.49 9.36
N VAL A 225 -15.50 8.48 8.76
CA VAL A 225 -14.54 9.33 9.46
C VAL A 225 -15.23 10.05 10.63
N GLY A 226 -14.68 9.86 11.83
CA GLY A 226 -15.24 10.40 13.07
C GLY A 226 -14.20 11.07 13.96
N GLY A 227 -14.61 11.42 15.17
CA GLY A 227 -13.73 12.02 16.18
C GLY A 227 -13.04 13.30 15.70
N LYS A 228 -11.75 13.44 16.01
CA LYS A 228 -10.95 14.60 15.59
C LYS A 228 -10.78 14.69 14.07
N GLY A 229 -10.80 13.56 13.37
CA GLY A 229 -10.68 13.51 11.90
C GLY A 229 -11.85 14.17 11.18
N ALA A 230 -13.05 14.12 11.75
CA ALA A 230 -14.25 14.68 11.14
C ALA A 230 -14.17 16.20 10.92
N GLY A 231 -13.35 16.92 11.70
CA GLY A 231 -13.11 18.35 11.49
C GLY A 231 -12.28 18.70 10.25
N ASN A 232 -11.63 17.69 9.66
CA ASN A 232 -10.71 17.87 8.52
C ASN A 232 -11.29 17.34 7.19
N VAL A 233 -12.54 16.88 7.19
CA VAL A 233 -13.22 16.38 5.98
C VAL A 233 -14.44 17.24 5.66
N PHE A 234 -14.75 17.36 4.37
CA PHE A 234 -15.90 18.12 3.90
C PHE A 234 -17.16 17.29 3.74
N ASP A 235 -17.03 15.97 3.67
CA ASP A 235 -18.12 15.01 3.57
C ASP A 235 -18.09 14.06 4.76
N GLY A 236 -19.13 14.03 5.56
CA GLY A 236 -19.27 13.13 6.70
C GLY A 236 -19.44 11.65 6.33
N ASN A 237 -19.60 11.34 5.06
CA ASN A 237 -19.82 9.99 4.57
C ASN A 237 -18.56 9.34 3.97
N GLN A 238 -17.38 9.82 4.30
CA GLN A 238 -16.12 9.16 3.93
C GLN A 238 -15.89 7.91 4.76
N ILE A 239 -15.51 6.79 4.12
CA ILE A 239 -15.14 5.56 4.82
C ILE A 239 -13.98 5.81 5.79
N SER A 240 -14.07 5.30 7.02
CA SER A 240 -12.98 5.38 7.98
C SER A 240 -11.86 4.37 7.67
N LEU A 241 -10.63 4.69 8.08
CA LEU A 241 -9.51 3.74 7.99
C LEU A 241 -9.80 2.44 8.74
N ALA A 242 -10.46 2.53 9.90
CA ALA A 242 -10.82 1.35 10.68
C ALA A 242 -11.79 0.42 9.93
N ALA A 243 -12.80 0.97 9.25
CA ALA A 243 -13.70 0.19 8.41
C ALA A 243 -12.96 -0.40 7.19
N ALA A 244 -12.12 0.38 6.53
CA ALA A 244 -11.30 -0.07 5.41
C ALA A 244 -10.39 -1.24 5.77
N LYS A 245 -9.69 -1.17 6.91
CA LYS A 245 -8.86 -2.27 7.44
C LYS A 245 -9.68 -3.53 7.77
N ARG A 246 -10.92 -3.39 8.26
CA ARG A 246 -11.79 -4.55 8.50
C ARG A 246 -12.17 -5.24 7.18
N VAL A 247 -12.55 -4.46 6.16
CA VAL A 247 -12.84 -5.00 4.82
C VAL A 247 -11.63 -5.73 4.25
N ALA A 248 -10.45 -5.10 4.32
CA ALA A 248 -9.20 -5.65 3.81
C ALA A 248 -8.84 -6.98 4.48
N ARG A 249 -8.88 -7.03 5.81
CA ARG A 249 -8.59 -8.24 6.57
C ARG A 249 -9.48 -9.40 6.18
N VAL A 250 -10.80 -9.19 6.11
CA VAL A 250 -11.73 -10.26 5.74
C VAL A 250 -11.47 -10.76 4.31
N CYS A 251 -11.23 -9.84 3.37
CA CYS A 251 -10.88 -10.20 1.99
C CYS A 251 -9.58 -11.02 1.95
N ARG A 252 -8.53 -10.60 2.67
CA ARG A 252 -7.26 -11.33 2.79
C ARG A 252 -7.45 -12.73 3.36
N ASP A 253 -8.20 -12.86 4.46
CA ASP A 253 -8.47 -14.15 5.11
C ASP A 253 -9.28 -15.07 4.18
N TRP A 254 -10.25 -14.51 3.45
CA TRP A 254 -11.01 -15.24 2.44
C TRP A 254 -10.10 -15.74 1.32
N ALA A 255 -9.21 -14.91 0.79
CA ALA A 255 -8.26 -15.30 -0.25
C ALA A 255 -7.33 -16.41 0.24
N ALA A 256 -6.77 -16.25 1.45
CA ALA A 256 -5.89 -17.25 2.06
C ALA A 256 -6.59 -18.58 2.27
N SER A 257 -7.90 -18.59 2.64
CA SER A 257 -8.71 -19.81 2.78
C SER A 257 -8.90 -20.60 1.48
N LYS A 258 -8.58 -19.98 0.34
CA LYS A 258 -8.64 -20.55 -1.01
C LYS A 258 -7.26 -20.81 -1.61
N ASP A 259 -6.20 -20.83 -0.78
CA ASP A 259 -4.80 -20.89 -1.23
C ASP A 259 -4.45 -19.76 -2.23
N GLY A 260 -5.18 -18.63 -2.15
CA GLY A 260 -5.05 -17.48 -3.03
C GLY A 260 -4.33 -16.32 -2.36
N THR A 261 -3.82 -15.42 -3.20
CA THR A 261 -3.26 -14.13 -2.78
C THR A 261 -3.86 -13.02 -3.61
N MET A 262 -4.04 -11.85 -3.04
CA MET A 262 -4.66 -10.69 -3.69
C MET A 262 -3.95 -9.40 -3.34
N SER A 263 -4.16 -8.40 -4.18
CA SER A 263 -3.89 -7.00 -3.88
C SER A 263 -5.23 -6.29 -3.78
N LEU A 264 -5.38 -5.42 -2.80
CA LEU A 264 -6.60 -4.64 -2.63
C LEU A 264 -6.29 -3.16 -2.43
N TYR A 265 -7.26 -2.34 -2.80
CA TYR A 265 -7.14 -0.91 -2.82
C TYR A 265 -8.49 -0.27 -2.45
N ILE A 266 -8.52 0.53 -1.38
CA ILE A 266 -9.74 1.19 -0.90
C ILE A 266 -9.55 2.69 -0.98
N ILE A 267 -10.52 3.36 -1.59
CA ILE A 267 -10.60 4.81 -1.74
C ILE A 267 -11.87 5.32 -1.08
N ASP A 268 -11.86 6.57 -0.65
CA ASP A 268 -13.05 7.25 -0.14
C ASP A 268 -13.98 7.72 -1.27
N ASN A 269 -15.06 8.39 -0.92
CA ASN A 269 -16.05 8.89 -1.89
C ASN A 269 -15.55 10.09 -2.72
N ALA A 270 -14.44 10.71 -2.34
CA ALA A 270 -13.72 11.70 -3.15
C ALA A 270 -12.71 11.06 -4.13
N GLY A 271 -12.47 9.76 -4.01
CA GLY A 271 -11.48 9.03 -4.82
C GLY A 271 -10.06 9.07 -4.25
N GLU A 272 -9.91 9.52 -3.01
CA GLU A 272 -8.62 9.59 -2.33
C GLU A 272 -8.29 8.28 -1.61
N PHE A 273 -7.01 7.97 -1.51
CA PHE A 273 -6.51 6.75 -0.86
C PHE A 273 -6.86 6.71 0.62
N VAL A 274 -7.35 5.56 1.06
CA VAL A 274 -7.59 5.27 2.47
C VAL A 274 -6.69 4.12 2.93
N HIS A 275 -6.73 2.98 2.22
CA HIS A 275 -6.01 1.78 2.61
C HIS A 275 -5.63 0.91 1.42
N MET A 276 -4.48 0.25 1.50
CA MET A 276 -4.00 -0.66 0.47
C MET A 276 -3.12 -1.76 1.08
N GLU A 277 -3.29 -2.98 0.59
CA GLU A 277 -2.46 -4.14 0.91
C GLU A 277 -2.11 -4.92 -0.36
N ARG A 278 -0.88 -5.40 -0.42
CA ARG A 278 -0.42 -6.39 -1.40
C ARG A 278 0.03 -7.64 -0.66
N MET A 279 -0.73 -8.73 -0.76
CA MET A 279 -0.37 -10.01 -0.13
C MET A 279 0.94 -10.54 -0.71
N ASP A 280 1.65 -11.28 0.13
CA ASP A 280 2.91 -11.92 -0.25
C ASP A 280 2.72 -12.82 -1.48
N GLY A 281 3.66 -12.74 -2.42
CA GLY A 281 3.61 -13.47 -3.69
C GLY A 281 2.74 -12.82 -4.77
N GLN A 282 2.09 -11.67 -4.50
CA GLN A 282 1.40 -10.90 -5.54
C GLN A 282 2.38 -10.04 -6.34
N VAL A 283 2.22 -10.05 -7.67
CA VAL A 283 2.98 -9.16 -8.54
C VAL A 283 2.49 -7.71 -8.42
N TYR A 284 3.38 -6.75 -8.58
CA TYR A 284 3.07 -5.34 -8.44
C TYR A 284 1.92 -4.86 -9.35
N ASN A 285 1.84 -5.39 -10.57
CA ASN A 285 0.78 -5.02 -11.51
C ASN A 285 -0.63 -5.21 -10.92
N ASN A 286 -0.82 -6.15 -10.00
CA ASN A 286 -2.13 -6.42 -9.42
C ASN A 286 -2.58 -5.35 -8.42
N ILE A 287 -1.65 -4.64 -7.75
CA ILE A 287 -2.04 -3.48 -6.93
C ILE A 287 -2.48 -2.32 -7.83
N HIS A 288 -1.82 -2.14 -8.97
CA HIS A 288 -2.21 -1.13 -9.95
C HIS A 288 -3.59 -1.40 -10.54
N THR A 289 -3.88 -2.66 -10.91
CA THR A 289 -5.21 -3.03 -11.39
C THR A 289 -6.27 -2.88 -10.30
N ALA A 290 -5.97 -3.18 -9.03
CA ALA A 290 -6.86 -2.96 -7.91
C ALA A 290 -7.23 -1.47 -7.78
N MET A 291 -6.25 -0.58 -7.84
CA MET A 291 -6.46 0.87 -7.83
C MET A 291 -7.41 1.31 -8.97
N LEU A 292 -7.13 0.90 -10.20
CA LEU A 292 -7.94 1.26 -11.37
C LEU A 292 -9.38 0.73 -11.25
N LYS A 293 -9.59 -0.45 -10.70
CA LYS A 293 -10.92 -1.04 -10.45
C LYS A 293 -11.69 -0.24 -9.39
N ALA A 294 -11.04 0.15 -8.28
CA ALA A 294 -11.67 1.00 -7.27
C ALA A 294 -12.12 2.33 -7.88
N GLN A 295 -11.23 3.02 -8.59
CA GLN A 295 -11.54 4.28 -9.27
C GLN A 295 -12.67 4.14 -10.30
N THR A 296 -12.69 3.04 -11.04
CA THR A 296 -13.73 2.77 -12.04
C THR A 296 -15.09 2.57 -11.37
N SER A 297 -15.15 1.74 -10.32
CA SER A 297 -16.41 1.48 -9.63
C SER A 297 -16.95 2.72 -8.92
N LEU A 298 -16.08 3.58 -8.38
CA LEU A 298 -16.48 4.88 -7.82
C LEU A 298 -17.10 5.79 -8.88
N LYS A 299 -16.43 5.96 -10.03
CA LYS A 299 -16.89 6.83 -11.13
C LYS A 299 -18.20 6.34 -11.76
N THR A 300 -18.33 5.03 -11.93
CA THR A 300 -19.50 4.43 -12.59
C THR A 300 -20.65 4.13 -11.63
N ARG A 301 -20.40 4.16 -10.31
CA ARG A 301 -21.33 3.80 -9.23
C ARG A 301 -21.91 2.40 -9.37
N GLN A 302 -21.13 1.49 -9.96
CA GLN A 302 -21.52 0.10 -10.18
C GLN A 302 -20.30 -0.82 -10.12
N PRO A 303 -20.50 -2.13 -9.89
CA PRO A 303 -19.39 -3.09 -9.99
C PRO A 303 -18.73 -3.06 -11.37
N THR A 304 -17.43 -3.22 -11.40
CA THR A 304 -16.69 -3.22 -12.69
C THR A 304 -17.05 -4.42 -13.57
N SER A 305 -17.52 -5.52 -13.01
CA SER A 305 -18.07 -6.67 -13.75
C SER A 305 -19.31 -6.32 -14.57
N VAL A 306 -20.17 -5.46 -14.03
CA VAL A 306 -21.38 -4.96 -14.73
C VAL A 306 -20.96 -4.08 -15.91
N ALA A 307 -20.01 -3.16 -15.68
CA ALA A 307 -19.46 -2.34 -16.76
C ALA A 307 -18.79 -3.21 -17.85
N ASN A 308 -18.05 -4.26 -17.45
CA ASN A 308 -17.44 -5.21 -18.38
C ASN A 308 -18.49 -5.93 -19.23
N ALA A 309 -19.56 -6.43 -18.60
CA ALA A 309 -20.64 -7.13 -19.31
C ALA A 309 -21.32 -6.25 -20.35
N GLN A 310 -21.56 -4.97 -20.04
CA GLN A 310 -22.13 -3.99 -20.96
C GLN A 310 -21.22 -3.72 -22.16
N LEU A 311 -19.89 -3.75 -21.97
CA LEU A 311 -18.92 -3.46 -23.01
C LEU A 311 -18.49 -4.69 -23.82
N LYS A 312 -18.70 -5.90 -23.31
CA LYS A 312 -18.21 -7.16 -23.91
C LYS A 312 -18.62 -7.34 -25.36
N ASN A 313 -19.79 -6.87 -25.74
CA ASN A 313 -20.31 -6.95 -27.10
C ASN A 313 -20.08 -5.67 -27.92
N ASN A 314 -19.30 -4.73 -27.39
CA ASN A 314 -18.98 -3.47 -28.07
C ASN A 314 -17.46 -3.18 -27.99
N PRO A 315 -16.65 -3.76 -28.90
CA PRO A 315 -15.20 -3.56 -28.89
C PRO A 315 -14.78 -2.09 -29.00
N ASN A 316 -15.52 -1.28 -29.77
CA ASN A 316 -15.27 0.15 -29.88
C ASN A 316 -15.60 0.88 -28.58
N GLY A 317 -16.55 0.38 -27.80
CA GLY A 317 -16.90 0.87 -26.48
C GLY A 317 -15.79 0.68 -25.47
N ILE A 318 -15.09 -0.47 -25.50
CA ILE A 318 -13.93 -0.74 -24.63
C ILE A 318 -12.82 0.28 -24.88
N ALA A 319 -12.40 0.45 -26.13
CA ALA A 319 -11.36 1.40 -26.49
C ALA A 319 -11.69 2.83 -26.06
N ARG A 320 -12.93 3.28 -26.34
CA ARG A 320 -13.43 4.61 -25.94
C ARG A 320 -13.44 4.76 -24.42
N THR A 321 -13.97 3.79 -23.70
CA THR A 321 -14.07 3.79 -22.24
C THR A 321 -12.72 3.87 -21.59
N THR A 322 -11.76 3.08 -22.06
CA THR A 322 -10.40 3.09 -21.54
C THR A 322 -9.67 4.40 -21.88
N THR A 323 -9.74 4.85 -23.14
CA THR A 323 -8.95 6.00 -23.62
C THR A 323 -9.49 7.34 -23.12
N TYR A 324 -10.81 7.56 -23.20
CA TYR A 324 -11.41 8.87 -22.87
C TYR A 324 -11.81 9.01 -21.40
N PHE A 325 -12.29 7.93 -20.79
CA PHE A 325 -12.80 7.99 -19.42
C PHE A 325 -11.84 7.39 -18.39
N ASN A 326 -10.75 6.80 -18.84
CA ASN A 326 -9.77 6.10 -17.99
C ASN A 326 -10.46 5.11 -17.04
N LEU A 327 -11.33 4.24 -17.60
CA LEU A 327 -12.02 3.20 -16.86
C LEU A 327 -11.39 1.84 -17.12
N PHE A 328 -11.25 1.05 -16.06
CA PHE A 328 -10.72 -0.30 -16.09
C PHE A 328 -11.80 -1.28 -15.64
N THR A 329 -12.44 -1.95 -16.60
CA THR A 329 -13.71 -2.68 -16.38
C THR A 329 -13.57 -4.15 -15.99
N ASN A 330 -12.33 -4.66 -15.76
CA ASN A 330 -12.16 -6.02 -15.26
C ASN A 330 -12.81 -6.16 -13.87
N SER A 331 -13.45 -7.32 -13.63
CA SER A 331 -14.13 -7.66 -12.38
C SER A 331 -13.25 -7.44 -11.14
N GLY A 332 -13.85 -7.04 -10.03
CA GLY A 332 -13.17 -6.85 -8.74
C GLY A 332 -13.24 -5.43 -8.17
N GLY A 333 -13.86 -4.47 -8.88
CA GLY A 333 -14.18 -3.15 -8.34
C GLY A 333 -15.63 -3.09 -7.88
N ILE A 334 -15.87 -2.64 -6.64
CA ILE A 334 -17.22 -2.51 -6.07
C ILE A 334 -17.33 -1.17 -5.35
N PRO A 335 -18.41 -0.37 -5.61
CA PRO A 335 -18.69 0.81 -4.81
C PRO A 335 -19.11 0.40 -3.41
N ILE A 336 -18.67 1.10 -2.40
CA ILE A 336 -19.06 0.86 -1.00
C ILE A 336 -20.26 1.75 -0.70
N VAL A 337 -21.45 1.14 -0.71
CA VAL A 337 -22.72 1.83 -0.47
C VAL A 337 -23.33 1.31 0.83
N VAL A 338 -23.50 2.18 1.81
CA VAL A 338 -24.00 1.88 3.15
C VAL A 338 -25.23 2.75 3.40
N ASP A 339 -26.37 2.12 3.73
CA ASP A 339 -27.67 2.78 3.92
C ASP A 339 -28.02 3.74 2.77
N GLY A 340 -27.74 3.30 1.53
CA GLY A 340 -28.00 4.07 0.31
C GLY A 340 -27.01 5.20 0.03
N GLN A 341 -25.96 5.37 0.83
CA GLN A 341 -24.94 6.40 0.66
C GLN A 341 -23.61 5.78 0.25
N MET A 342 -22.98 6.32 -0.79
CA MET A 342 -21.67 5.87 -1.24
C MET A 342 -20.59 6.52 -0.39
N ILE A 343 -19.86 5.68 0.39
CA ILE A 343 -18.81 6.14 1.29
C ILE A 343 -17.41 5.93 0.73
N GLY A 344 -17.28 5.21 -0.40
CA GLY A 344 -16.01 4.90 -1.04
C GLY A 344 -16.15 3.81 -2.08
N ALA A 345 -15.03 3.21 -2.44
CA ALA A 345 -14.98 2.04 -3.32
C ALA A 345 -13.79 1.13 -2.98
N ILE A 346 -13.94 -0.16 -3.26
CA ILE A 346 -12.86 -1.15 -3.18
C ILE A 346 -12.54 -1.68 -4.57
N GLY A 347 -11.26 -1.94 -4.82
CA GLY A 347 -10.78 -2.71 -5.96
C GLY A 347 -9.90 -3.84 -5.48
N VAL A 348 -10.03 -5.01 -6.09
CA VAL A 348 -9.22 -6.20 -5.83
C VAL A 348 -8.62 -6.71 -7.12
N GLY A 349 -7.38 -7.14 -7.07
CA GLY A 349 -6.64 -7.70 -8.21
C GLY A 349 -5.79 -8.89 -7.82
N GLY A 350 -5.61 -9.83 -8.74
CA GLY A 350 -4.74 -10.99 -8.58
C GLY A 350 -5.43 -12.32 -8.31
N GLY A 351 -6.74 -12.31 -8.07
CA GLY A 351 -7.53 -13.53 -7.94
C GLY A 351 -7.94 -14.10 -9.30
N ALA A 352 -7.88 -15.42 -9.43
CA ALA A 352 -8.37 -16.12 -10.62
C ALA A 352 -9.90 -16.38 -10.51
N GLY A 353 -10.58 -16.45 -11.66
CA GLY A 353 -11.93 -17.01 -11.75
C GLY A 353 -13.03 -16.26 -10.98
N GLY A 354 -12.98 -14.93 -10.91
CA GLY A 354 -13.96 -14.13 -10.16
C GLY A 354 -13.63 -13.94 -8.68
N GLY A 355 -12.48 -14.42 -8.24
CA GLY A 355 -12.02 -14.33 -6.86
C GLY A 355 -11.88 -12.88 -6.36
N ASP A 356 -11.49 -11.95 -7.23
CA ASP A 356 -11.34 -10.53 -6.91
C ASP A 356 -12.65 -9.93 -6.37
N GLU A 357 -13.76 -10.16 -7.08
CA GLU A 357 -15.05 -9.61 -6.73
C GLU A 357 -15.66 -10.29 -5.52
N ASN A 358 -15.54 -11.62 -5.42
CA ASN A 358 -16.01 -12.36 -4.26
C ASN A 358 -15.29 -11.95 -2.97
N CYS A 359 -14.00 -11.74 -3.02
CA CYS A 359 -13.20 -11.24 -1.91
C CYS A 359 -13.74 -9.87 -1.43
N ALA A 360 -13.97 -8.94 -2.36
CA ALA A 360 -14.53 -7.63 -2.03
C ALA A 360 -15.92 -7.77 -1.38
N ILE A 361 -16.81 -8.61 -1.92
CA ILE A 361 -18.15 -8.85 -1.39
C ILE A 361 -18.10 -9.39 0.03
N GLU A 362 -17.28 -10.41 0.29
CA GLU A 362 -17.13 -10.99 1.63
C GLU A 362 -16.60 -9.96 2.64
N GLY A 363 -15.60 -9.16 2.23
CA GLY A 363 -15.08 -8.07 3.05
C GLY A 363 -16.14 -7.03 3.42
N LEU A 364 -16.91 -6.59 2.43
CA LEU A 364 -17.98 -5.61 2.62
C LEU A 364 -19.11 -6.15 3.50
N LYS A 365 -19.59 -7.37 3.20
CA LYS A 365 -20.64 -8.03 3.96
C LYS A 365 -20.27 -8.21 5.44
N ALA A 366 -19.10 -8.72 5.72
CA ALA A 366 -18.64 -8.95 7.08
C ALA A 366 -18.41 -7.65 7.86
N THR A 367 -18.04 -6.56 7.18
CA THR A 367 -17.77 -5.27 7.83
C THR A 367 -19.03 -4.46 8.11
N PHE A 368 -19.96 -4.42 7.16
CA PHE A 368 -21.10 -3.52 7.22
C PHE A 368 -22.44 -4.23 7.49
N GLY A 369 -22.47 -5.57 7.43
CA GLY A 369 -23.68 -6.36 7.70
C GLY A 369 -24.84 -5.98 6.76
N ASP A 370 -25.99 -5.77 7.37
CA ASP A 370 -27.24 -5.43 6.64
C ASP A 370 -27.28 -3.97 6.13
N HIS A 371 -26.30 -3.15 6.54
CA HIS A 371 -26.20 -1.76 6.08
C HIS A 371 -25.63 -1.64 4.66
N VAL A 372 -24.85 -2.65 4.19
CA VAL A 372 -24.21 -2.57 2.87
C VAL A 372 -25.16 -3.02 1.76
N THR A 373 -25.23 -2.21 0.70
CA THR A 373 -25.86 -2.63 -0.55
C THR A 373 -24.87 -3.43 -1.39
N LEU A 374 -25.09 -4.74 -1.46
CA LEU A 374 -24.25 -5.63 -2.28
C LEU A 374 -24.81 -5.73 -3.71
N PRO A 375 -23.92 -5.95 -4.71
CA PRO A 375 -24.37 -6.17 -6.08
C PRO A 375 -25.29 -7.38 -6.19
N VAL A 376 -26.44 -7.19 -6.84
CA VAL A 376 -27.30 -8.30 -7.24
C VAL A 376 -26.92 -8.69 -8.66
N TYR A 377 -26.33 -9.87 -8.81
CA TYR A 377 -26.03 -10.42 -10.13
C TYR A 377 -27.26 -11.09 -10.69
N PRO A 378 -27.66 -10.79 -11.94
CA PRO A 378 -28.70 -11.56 -12.58
C PRO A 378 -28.26 -13.02 -12.64
N ALA A 379 -29.17 -13.95 -12.32
CA ALA A 379 -28.92 -15.37 -12.46
C ALA A 379 -28.36 -15.65 -13.87
N ALA A 380 -27.36 -16.53 -13.96
CA ALA A 380 -26.68 -16.85 -15.23
C ALA A 380 -27.72 -17.13 -16.33
N GLY A 381 -27.94 -16.18 -17.26
CA GLY A 381 -28.94 -16.26 -18.33
C GLY A 381 -29.84 -15.02 -18.47
N GLY A 382 -29.84 -14.10 -17.52
CA GLY A 382 -30.61 -12.86 -17.61
C GLY A 382 -29.82 -11.71 -18.23
N SER A 383 -30.13 -11.31 -19.44
CA SER A 383 -29.63 -10.05 -20.03
C SER A 383 -30.20 -8.88 -19.21
N PRO A 384 -29.42 -7.93 -18.74
CA PRO A 384 -29.97 -6.71 -18.17
C PRO A 384 -30.67 -5.97 -19.29
N ARG A 385 -31.97 -5.84 -19.17
CA ARG A 385 -32.75 -4.97 -20.07
C ARG A 385 -32.67 -3.56 -19.55
N GLY A 386 -32.19 -2.71 -20.43
CA GLY A 386 -32.41 -1.32 -20.63
C GLY A 386 -32.15 -0.30 -19.59
#